data_8bd7d8a0a007bda87675f8f7826a4c26
#
_entry.id   8bd7d8a0a007bda87675f8f7826a4c26
#
_cell.length_a   1.000
_cell.length_b   1.000
_cell.length_c   1.000
_cell.angle_alpha   90.00
_cell.angle_beta   90.00
_cell.angle_gamma   90.00
#
_symmetry.space_group_name_H-M   'P 1'
#
loop_
_entity.id
_entity.type
_entity.pdbx_description
1 polymer ?
#
loop_
_entity_poly.entity_id
_entity_poly.type
_entity_poly.pdbx_seq_one_letter_code
_entity_poly.pdbx_strand_id
1 'polypeptide(L)'
;HGSPGAPAVDVTARDLGAELVSDLAYGNFSGVLPIDPETYYLEITPGDSDALVATFESEIPEGLAGFGVTVVASGLLGDEPPFDLIAFSPLGDAVRFTPVAQVQVIHNSADPTVDVYANGDLLLNDFAYRTATPFVDLPTRTDIDLAVAGENSNSADDSIATFEDIRFNDGQKYVVMATGLVGNADTPFDLAVFDMAQTAAADEG
;
A
#
# COMPACT_ATOMS: atom_id res chain seq x y z
N HIS A 1 -18.12 -13.03 -2.89
CA HIS A 1 -18.25 -11.59 -3.12
C HIS A 1 -19.52 -11.07 -2.42
N GLY A 2 -19.32 -10.30 -1.34
CA GLY A 2 -20.40 -9.81 -0.46
C GLY A 2 -20.58 -8.29 -0.47
N SER A 3 -19.89 -7.55 -1.37
CA SER A 3 -20.00 -6.09 -1.50
C SER A 3 -21.12 -5.73 -2.48
N PRO A 4 -22.29 -5.24 -1.99
CA PRO A 4 -23.40 -4.88 -2.87
C PRO A 4 -23.05 -3.60 -3.65
N GLY A 5 -23.40 -3.57 -4.94
CA GLY A 5 -23.12 -2.45 -5.83
C GLY A 5 -21.72 -2.43 -6.43
N ALA A 6 -20.80 -3.28 -5.99
CA ALA A 6 -19.54 -3.50 -6.69
C ALA A 6 -19.76 -4.36 -7.95
N PRO A 7 -19.03 -4.11 -9.05
CA PRO A 7 -19.06 -4.96 -10.23
C PRO A 7 -18.54 -6.37 -9.91
N ALA A 8 -18.60 -7.28 -10.89
CA ALA A 8 -17.81 -8.49 -10.80
C ALA A 8 -16.32 -8.13 -10.73
N VAL A 9 -15.54 -8.89 -9.98
CA VAL A 9 -14.14 -8.56 -9.68
C VAL A 9 -13.21 -9.71 -10.05
N ASP A 10 -12.01 -9.34 -10.48
CA ASP A 10 -10.86 -10.22 -10.55
C ASP A 10 -9.99 -10.00 -9.32
N VAL A 11 -9.32 -11.06 -8.87
CA VAL A 11 -8.37 -11.02 -7.75
C VAL A 11 -7.06 -11.62 -8.23
N THR A 12 -6.01 -10.81 -8.23
CA THR A 12 -4.66 -11.23 -8.61
C THR A 12 -3.73 -11.18 -7.40
N ALA A 13 -2.98 -12.26 -7.17
CA ALA A 13 -1.86 -12.23 -6.25
C ALA A 13 -0.65 -11.62 -7.00
N ARG A 14 -0.33 -10.36 -6.71
CA ARG A 14 0.70 -9.58 -7.41
C ARG A 14 2.05 -10.27 -7.39
N ASP A 15 2.47 -10.76 -6.23
CA ASP A 15 3.80 -11.35 -6.04
C ASP A 15 3.97 -12.67 -6.79
N LEU A 16 2.87 -13.38 -7.02
CA LEU A 16 2.85 -14.61 -7.81
C LEU A 16 2.66 -14.35 -9.31
N GLY A 17 2.20 -13.14 -9.67
CA GLY A 17 1.75 -12.83 -11.03
C GLY A 17 0.61 -13.74 -11.49
N ALA A 18 -0.24 -14.18 -10.56
CA ALA A 18 -1.28 -15.16 -10.80
C ALA A 18 -2.68 -14.61 -10.47
N GLU A 19 -3.58 -14.72 -11.44
CA GLU A 19 -5.00 -14.50 -11.20
C GLU A 19 -5.57 -15.65 -10.37
N LEU A 20 -6.08 -15.34 -9.20
CA LEU A 20 -6.68 -16.30 -8.27
C LEU A 20 -8.16 -16.50 -8.52
N VAL A 21 -8.85 -15.44 -8.89
CA VAL A 21 -10.29 -15.41 -9.11
C VAL A 21 -10.58 -14.50 -10.29
N SER A 22 -11.46 -14.93 -11.20
CA SER A 22 -11.88 -14.17 -12.37
C SER A 22 -13.38 -13.99 -12.39
N ASP A 23 -13.82 -12.77 -12.73
CA ASP A 23 -15.23 -12.39 -12.95
C ASP A 23 -16.18 -12.83 -11.82
N LEU A 24 -15.76 -12.68 -10.56
CA LEU A 24 -16.55 -13.06 -9.41
C LEU A 24 -17.67 -12.04 -9.14
N ALA A 25 -18.87 -12.39 -9.52
CA ALA A 25 -20.04 -11.54 -9.33
C ALA A 25 -20.54 -11.54 -7.87
N TYR A 26 -21.24 -10.47 -7.49
CA TYR A 26 -21.92 -10.35 -6.19
C TYR A 26 -22.79 -11.56 -5.87
N GLY A 27 -22.67 -12.07 -4.64
CA GLY A 27 -23.40 -13.24 -4.15
C GLY A 27 -22.78 -14.58 -4.55
N ASN A 28 -21.73 -14.59 -5.37
CA ASN A 28 -21.04 -15.82 -5.79
C ASN A 28 -19.80 -16.10 -4.92
N PHE A 29 -19.35 -17.35 -5.03
CA PHE A 29 -18.13 -17.86 -4.39
C PHE A 29 -17.17 -18.36 -5.47
N SER A 30 -15.87 -18.20 -5.25
CA SER A 30 -14.84 -18.89 -6.02
C SER A 30 -14.79 -20.38 -5.64
N GLY A 31 -14.06 -21.16 -6.37
CA GLY A 31 -13.64 -22.49 -5.91
C GLY A 31 -12.66 -22.40 -4.73
N VAL A 32 -12.28 -23.56 -4.19
CA VAL A 32 -11.21 -23.65 -3.19
C VAL A 32 -9.86 -23.39 -3.88
N LEU A 33 -9.12 -22.44 -3.35
CA LEU A 33 -7.78 -22.08 -3.83
C LEU A 33 -6.75 -22.64 -2.83
N PRO A 34 -5.89 -23.58 -3.23
CA PRO A 34 -4.78 -24.01 -2.40
C PRO A 34 -3.71 -22.90 -2.42
N ILE A 35 -3.41 -22.35 -1.24
CA ILE A 35 -2.37 -21.33 -1.04
C ILE A 35 -1.52 -21.72 0.16
N ASP A 36 -0.25 -21.38 0.14
CA ASP A 36 0.68 -21.61 1.23
C ASP A 36 0.57 -20.49 2.30
N PRO A 37 0.95 -20.74 3.56
CA PRO A 37 1.05 -19.69 4.57
C PRO A 37 2.21 -18.75 4.24
N GLU A 38 1.87 -17.58 3.71
CA GLU A 38 2.79 -16.50 3.34
C GLU A 38 2.05 -15.15 3.36
N THR A 39 2.77 -14.08 3.11
CA THR A 39 2.18 -12.76 2.87
C THR A 39 1.93 -12.59 1.38
N TYR A 40 0.70 -12.22 1.02
CA TYR A 40 0.29 -11.95 -0.35
C TYR A 40 -0.24 -10.52 -0.48
N TYR A 41 0.02 -9.91 -1.63
CA TYR A 41 -0.60 -8.65 -2.02
C TYR A 41 -1.68 -8.93 -3.06
N LEU A 42 -2.94 -8.79 -2.63
CA LEU A 42 -4.12 -9.08 -3.45
C LEU A 42 -4.60 -7.80 -4.14
N GLU A 43 -4.43 -7.74 -5.45
CA GLU A 43 -4.96 -6.67 -6.29
C GLU A 43 -6.37 -6.99 -6.75
N ILE A 44 -7.28 -6.03 -6.57
CA ILE A 44 -8.68 -6.14 -6.94
C ILE A 44 -8.95 -5.22 -8.13
N THR A 45 -9.42 -5.78 -9.22
CA THR A 45 -9.85 -5.05 -10.42
C THR A 45 -11.28 -5.43 -10.79
N PRO A 46 -12.04 -4.57 -11.50
CA PRO A 46 -13.30 -4.99 -12.12
C PRO A 46 -13.03 -6.01 -13.21
N GLY A 47 -13.90 -7.02 -13.37
CA GLY A 47 -13.74 -8.07 -14.37
C GLY A 47 -13.77 -7.60 -15.84
N ASP A 48 -14.12 -6.35 -16.10
CA ASP A 48 -14.16 -5.74 -17.42
C ASP A 48 -13.10 -4.63 -17.61
N SER A 49 -12.18 -4.48 -16.66
CA SER A 49 -11.22 -3.37 -16.65
C SER A 49 -9.97 -3.72 -15.83
N ASP A 50 -8.81 -3.29 -16.30
CA ASP A 50 -7.54 -3.39 -15.55
C ASP A 50 -7.35 -2.25 -14.51
N ALA A 51 -8.39 -1.44 -14.29
CA ALA A 51 -8.32 -0.34 -13.33
C ALA A 51 -8.27 -0.88 -11.89
N LEU A 52 -7.15 -0.67 -11.21
CA LEU A 52 -6.97 -1.13 -9.84
C LEU A 52 -7.95 -0.40 -8.89
N VAL A 53 -8.74 -1.17 -8.16
CA VAL A 53 -9.68 -0.66 -7.15
C VAL A 53 -9.01 -0.56 -5.79
N ALA A 54 -8.32 -1.61 -5.38
CA ALA A 54 -7.62 -1.68 -4.11
C ALA A 54 -6.54 -2.77 -4.15
N THR A 55 -5.54 -2.62 -3.29
CA THR A 55 -4.58 -3.68 -2.97
C THR A 55 -4.64 -3.96 -1.48
N PHE A 56 -4.65 -5.22 -1.12
CA PHE A 56 -4.67 -5.66 0.28
C PHE A 56 -3.47 -6.55 0.58
N GLU A 57 -2.75 -6.22 1.64
CA GLU A 57 -1.78 -7.13 2.24
C GLU A 57 -2.53 -8.17 3.09
N SER A 58 -2.26 -9.43 2.81
CA SER A 58 -2.86 -10.60 3.47
C SER A 58 -1.75 -11.46 4.07
N GLU A 59 -1.54 -11.36 5.36
CA GLU A 59 -0.66 -12.27 6.08
C GLU A 59 -1.41 -13.54 6.46
N ILE A 60 -1.00 -14.68 5.91
CA ILE A 60 -1.53 -16.00 6.24
C ILE A 60 -0.54 -16.69 7.17
N PRO A 61 -0.82 -16.79 8.48
CA PRO A 61 0.11 -17.37 9.42
C PRO A 61 0.23 -18.90 9.26
N GLU A 62 1.41 -19.44 9.53
CA GLU A 62 1.68 -20.89 9.48
C GLU A 62 0.69 -21.74 10.33
N GLY A 63 0.16 -21.15 11.40
CA GLY A 63 -0.84 -21.80 12.26
C GLY A 63 -2.16 -22.12 11.55
N LEU A 64 -2.41 -21.56 10.37
CA LEU A 64 -3.58 -21.87 9.52
C LEU A 64 -3.28 -22.92 8.44
N ALA A 65 -2.06 -23.46 8.38
CA ALA A 65 -1.73 -24.53 7.42
C ALA A 65 -2.68 -25.71 7.54
N GLY A 66 -3.27 -26.10 6.42
CA GLY A 66 -4.24 -27.22 6.36
C GLY A 66 -5.67 -26.88 6.79
N PHE A 67 -5.94 -25.64 7.19
CA PHE A 67 -7.30 -25.17 7.46
C PHE A 67 -7.90 -24.47 6.22
N GLY A 68 -9.23 -24.56 6.08
CA GLY A 68 -9.98 -23.76 5.11
C GLY A 68 -10.30 -22.38 5.71
N VAL A 69 -9.94 -21.32 5.00
CA VAL A 69 -10.28 -19.93 5.35
C VAL A 69 -11.25 -19.39 4.31
N THR A 70 -12.27 -18.68 4.75
CA THR A 70 -13.21 -18.00 3.84
C THR A 70 -12.88 -16.50 3.80
N VAL A 71 -12.46 -15.99 2.64
CA VAL A 71 -12.25 -14.57 2.43
C VAL A 71 -13.50 -13.96 1.80
N VAL A 72 -14.00 -12.89 2.39
CA VAL A 72 -15.22 -12.18 1.95
C VAL A 72 -14.86 -10.75 1.58
N ALA A 73 -15.16 -10.37 0.33
CA ALA A 73 -15.23 -8.97 -0.05
C ALA A 73 -16.50 -8.36 0.57
N SER A 74 -16.33 -7.34 1.39
CA SER A 74 -17.38 -6.71 2.20
C SER A 74 -17.32 -5.19 2.09
N GLY A 75 -18.35 -4.50 2.56
CA GLY A 75 -18.42 -3.03 2.51
C GLY A 75 -18.86 -2.50 1.14
N LEU A 76 -18.63 -1.22 0.90
CA LEU A 76 -19.11 -0.49 -0.27
C LEU A 76 -17.94 0.22 -0.98
N LEU A 77 -17.98 0.26 -2.31
CA LEU A 77 -17.03 1.07 -3.09
C LEU A 77 -17.44 2.53 -3.03
N GLY A 78 -16.54 3.38 -2.49
CA GLY A 78 -16.75 4.83 -2.41
C GLY A 78 -17.73 5.30 -1.35
N ASP A 79 -18.17 4.42 -0.44
CA ASP A 79 -19.15 4.70 0.61
C ASP A 79 -18.73 4.03 1.94
N GLU A 80 -19.51 4.25 3.01
CA GLU A 80 -19.31 3.64 4.32
C GLU A 80 -20.29 2.47 4.58
N PRO A 81 -19.82 1.35 5.17
CA PRO A 81 -18.42 1.04 5.50
C PRO A 81 -17.60 0.78 4.23
N PRO A 82 -16.29 1.14 4.23
CA PRO A 82 -15.47 1.02 3.04
C PRO A 82 -15.31 -0.44 2.60
N PHE A 83 -15.00 -0.62 1.30
CA PHE A 83 -14.71 -1.93 0.73
C PHE A 83 -13.49 -2.57 1.41
N ASP A 84 -13.64 -3.80 1.89
CA ASP A 84 -12.64 -4.56 2.62
C ASP A 84 -12.60 -6.02 2.21
N LEU A 85 -11.47 -6.67 2.43
CA LEU A 85 -11.34 -8.12 2.47
C LEU A 85 -11.22 -8.61 3.92
N ILE A 86 -12.10 -9.53 4.30
CA ILE A 86 -12.14 -10.11 5.65
C ILE A 86 -12.03 -11.62 5.54
N ALA A 87 -11.01 -12.17 6.19
CA ALA A 87 -10.80 -13.62 6.31
C ALA A 87 -11.48 -14.16 7.57
N PHE A 88 -12.27 -15.20 7.43
CA PHE A 88 -12.90 -15.94 8.52
C PHE A 88 -12.25 -17.31 8.66
N SER A 89 -11.62 -17.57 9.80
CA SER A 89 -11.03 -18.86 10.11
C SER A 89 -12.08 -19.84 10.65
N PRO A 90 -11.88 -21.15 10.51
CA PRO A 90 -12.76 -22.15 11.12
C PRO A 90 -12.70 -22.16 12.65
N LEU A 91 -11.74 -21.43 13.24
CA LEU A 91 -11.59 -21.26 14.69
C LEU A 91 -12.48 -20.13 15.23
N GLY A 92 -13.18 -19.40 14.35
CA GLY A 92 -14.09 -18.31 14.70
C GLY A 92 -13.47 -16.92 14.68
N ASP A 93 -12.18 -16.81 14.33
CA ASP A 93 -11.52 -15.52 14.20
C ASP A 93 -11.84 -14.86 12.85
N ALA A 94 -11.98 -13.54 12.88
CA ALA A 94 -12.10 -12.71 11.70
C ALA A 94 -10.92 -11.76 11.63
N VAL A 95 -10.20 -11.76 10.52
CA VAL A 95 -9.05 -10.89 10.28
C VAL A 95 -9.34 -10.02 9.06
N ARG A 96 -9.25 -8.71 9.24
CA ARG A 96 -9.32 -7.76 8.13
C ARG A 96 -7.94 -7.66 7.49
N PHE A 97 -7.88 -7.76 6.16
CA PHE A 97 -6.65 -7.51 5.43
C PHE A 97 -6.31 -6.01 5.42
N THR A 98 -5.04 -5.70 5.40
CA THR A 98 -4.57 -4.31 5.44
C THR A 98 -4.60 -3.72 4.03
N PRO A 99 -5.41 -2.68 3.76
CA PRO A 99 -5.33 -2.00 2.48
C PRO A 99 -4.02 -1.21 2.39
N VAL A 100 -3.37 -1.25 1.21
CA VAL A 100 -2.05 -0.67 0.98
C VAL A 100 -2.00 0.18 -0.29
N ALA A 101 -1.04 1.09 -0.33
CA ALA A 101 -0.60 1.85 -1.51
C ALA A 101 0.87 1.56 -1.78
N GLN A 102 1.29 1.66 -3.04
CA GLN A 102 2.69 1.56 -3.40
C GLN A 102 3.34 2.94 -3.41
N VAL A 103 4.42 3.10 -2.65
CA VAL A 103 5.12 4.38 -2.51
C VAL A 103 6.60 4.20 -2.86
N GLN A 104 7.10 5.05 -3.76
CA GLN A 104 8.52 5.21 -4.02
C GLN A 104 9.00 6.52 -3.41
N VAL A 105 10.09 6.48 -2.66
CA VAL A 105 10.71 7.69 -2.10
C VAL A 105 11.95 8.06 -2.91
N ILE A 106 12.07 9.33 -3.29
CA ILE A 106 13.21 9.87 -4.04
C ILE A 106 13.86 10.99 -3.22
N HIS A 107 15.15 10.87 -2.97
CA HIS A 107 15.92 11.94 -2.35
C HIS A 107 16.53 12.87 -3.41
N ASN A 108 15.90 14.02 -3.63
CA ASN A 108 16.37 15.05 -4.55
C ASN A 108 16.73 16.38 -3.84
N SER A 109 17.00 16.33 -2.55
CA SER A 109 17.61 17.44 -1.80
C SER A 109 19.12 17.23 -1.70
N ALA A 110 19.91 18.21 -2.09
CA ALA A 110 21.35 18.02 -2.32
C ALA A 110 22.17 17.72 -1.06
N ASP A 111 21.68 18.09 0.11
CA ASP A 111 22.33 17.94 1.41
C ASP A 111 21.27 18.09 2.52
N PRO A 112 21.33 17.30 3.62
CA PRO A 112 22.26 16.21 3.95
C PRO A 112 21.82 14.83 3.45
N THR A 113 22.66 13.77 3.65
CA THR A 113 22.20 12.39 3.76
C THR A 113 21.28 12.29 4.98
N VAL A 114 20.17 11.56 4.89
CA VAL A 114 19.12 11.57 5.91
C VAL A 114 18.70 10.19 6.33
N ASP A 115 18.24 10.08 7.57
CA ASP A 115 17.42 9.00 8.07
C ASP A 115 15.94 9.42 8.00
N VAL A 116 15.07 8.53 7.59
CA VAL A 116 13.63 8.79 7.51
C VAL A 116 12.89 7.86 8.45
N TYR A 117 12.09 8.44 9.31
CA TYR A 117 11.23 7.72 10.25
C TYR A 117 9.77 7.88 9.82
N ALA A 118 9.01 6.80 9.92
CA ALA A 118 7.56 6.79 9.75
C ALA A 118 6.89 6.39 11.05
N ASN A 119 6.02 7.24 11.59
CA ASN A 119 5.35 7.05 12.87
C ASN A 119 6.31 6.70 14.03
N GLY A 120 7.53 7.24 13.98
CA GLY A 120 8.57 7.03 14.98
C GLY A 120 9.52 5.85 14.71
N ASP A 121 9.19 4.96 13.80
CA ASP A 121 10.03 3.82 13.42
C ASP A 121 10.96 4.19 12.24
N LEU A 122 12.21 3.71 12.28
CA LEU A 122 13.18 3.96 11.22
C LEU A 122 12.75 3.24 9.93
N LEU A 123 12.43 4.01 8.90
CA LEU A 123 12.03 3.52 7.58
C LEU A 123 13.20 3.42 6.61
N LEU A 124 14.02 4.47 6.53
CA LEU A 124 15.19 4.54 5.66
C LEU A 124 16.40 5.03 6.47
N ASN A 125 17.52 4.33 6.36
CA ASN A 125 18.78 4.67 7.00
C ASN A 125 19.79 5.16 5.95
N ASP A 126 20.51 6.23 6.26
CA ASP A 126 21.56 6.80 5.41
C ASP A 126 21.11 7.04 3.94
N PHE A 127 19.89 7.56 3.78
CA PHE A 127 19.29 7.79 2.46
C PHE A 127 19.98 8.99 1.79
N ALA A 128 20.79 8.71 0.77
CA ALA A 128 21.68 9.68 0.14
C ALA A 128 21.00 10.45 -1.00
N TYR A 129 21.50 11.64 -1.27
CA TYR A 129 21.11 12.44 -2.45
C TYR A 129 21.20 11.65 -3.76
N ARG A 130 20.21 11.80 -4.63
CA ARG A 130 20.06 11.10 -5.92
C ARG A 130 19.87 9.59 -5.80
N THR A 131 19.30 9.15 -4.70
CA THR A 131 18.84 7.77 -4.55
C THR A 131 17.32 7.68 -4.53
N ALA A 132 16.80 6.52 -4.84
CA ALA A 132 15.38 6.21 -4.75
C ALA A 132 15.21 4.81 -4.15
N THR A 133 14.10 4.60 -3.43
CA THR A 133 13.69 3.25 -3.02
C THR A 133 13.07 2.51 -4.21
N PRO A 134 12.97 1.17 -4.18
CA PRO A 134 11.93 0.49 -4.92
C PRO A 134 10.55 1.00 -4.47
N PHE A 135 9.48 0.63 -5.18
CA PHE A 135 8.13 0.79 -4.63
C PHE A 135 7.99 -0.16 -3.43
N VAL A 136 7.50 0.40 -2.33
CA VAL A 136 7.19 -0.33 -1.09
C VAL A 136 5.70 -0.18 -0.79
N ASP A 137 5.11 -1.20 -0.18
CA ASP A 137 3.71 -1.16 0.23
C ASP A 137 3.59 -0.50 1.60
N LEU A 138 2.78 0.54 1.69
CA LEU A 138 2.47 1.24 2.93
C LEU A 138 0.98 1.14 3.23
N PRO A 139 0.60 0.96 4.51
CA PRO A 139 -0.81 0.91 4.90
C PRO A 139 -1.51 2.23 4.55
N THR A 140 -2.74 2.10 4.07
CA THR A 140 -3.64 3.24 3.81
C THR A 140 -4.66 3.40 4.94
N ARG A 141 -5.53 4.40 4.85
CA ARG A 141 -6.58 4.72 5.83
C ARG A 141 -6.05 5.03 7.23
N THR A 142 -4.77 5.38 7.30
CA THR A 142 -4.10 5.84 8.52
C THR A 142 -3.23 7.04 8.17
N ASP A 143 -3.00 7.90 9.15
CA ASP A 143 -2.08 9.00 9.00
C ASP A 143 -0.64 8.48 9.15
N ILE A 144 0.24 8.95 8.29
CA ILE A 144 1.67 8.67 8.34
C ILE A 144 2.38 9.97 8.64
N ASP A 145 3.03 10.01 9.79
CA ASP A 145 3.90 11.11 10.18
C ASP A 145 5.33 10.77 9.81
N LEU A 146 5.95 11.58 8.96
CA LEU A 146 7.33 11.42 8.56
C LEU A 146 8.23 12.40 9.33
N ALA A 147 9.30 11.89 9.92
CA ALA A 147 10.37 12.67 10.48
C ALA A 147 11.65 12.40 9.68
N VAL A 148 12.29 13.49 9.21
CA VAL A 148 13.54 13.41 8.48
C VAL A 148 14.64 13.92 9.40
N ALA A 149 15.63 13.10 9.67
CA ALA A 149 16.77 13.41 10.53
C ALA A 149 18.09 13.36 9.74
N GLY A 150 19.17 13.90 10.29
CA GLY A 150 20.49 13.74 9.69
C GLY A 150 20.99 12.30 9.79
N GLU A 151 21.97 11.94 8.94
CA GLU A 151 22.63 10.63 9.03
C GLU A 151 23.15 10.35 10.44
N ASN A 152 23.12 9.08 10.84
CA ASN A 152 23.48 8.63 12.17
C ASN A 152 22.57 9.14 13.31
N SER A 153 21.33 9.53 13.01
CA SER A 153 20.33 9.83 14.03
C SER A 153 19.98 8.58 14.85
N ASN A 154 19.47 8.77 16.07
CA ASN A 154 19.13 7.64 16.95
C ASN A 154 17.61 7.48 17.09
N SER A 155 16.85 8.51 16.75
CA SER A 155 15.39 8.51 16.86
C SER A 155 14.76 9.59 16.00
N ALA A 156 13.43 9.53 15.81
CA ALA A 156 12.65 10.58 15.19
C ALA A 156 12.75 11.94 15.90
N ASP A 157 13.12 11.96 17.18
CA ASP A 157 13.29 13.20 17.97
C ASP A 157 14.48 14.06 17.47
N ASP A 158 15.43 13.44 16.76
CA ASP A 158 16.57 14.12 16.15
C ASP A 158 16.22 14.82 14.82
N SER A 159 14.94 14.92 14.47
CA SER A 159 14.46 15.38 13.17
C SER A 159 14.82 16.84 12.88
N ILE A 160 15.21 17.09 11.63
CA ILE A 160 15.44 18.41 11.03
C ILE A 160 14.22 18.93 10.27
N ALA A 161 13.30 18.03 9.93
CA ALA A 161 11.99 18.35 9.35
C ALA A 161 10.97 17.26 9.69
N THR A 162 9.71 17.68 9.85
CA THR A 162 8.58 16.78 10.09
C THR A 162 7.44 17.11 9.13
N PHE A 163 6.74 16.06 8.68
CA PHE A 163 5.58 16.15 7.80
C PHE A 163 4.50 15.26 8.40
N GLU A 164 3.38 15.87 8.78
CA GLU A 164 2.30 15.19 9.51
C GLU A 164 1.11 14.91 8.58
N ASP A 165 0.26 13.96 8.99
CA ASP A 165 -1.02 13.65 8.35
C ASP A 165 -0.92 13.25 6.86
N ILE A 166 0.19 12.61 6.44
CA ILE A 166 0.31 12.12 5.06
C ILE A 166 -0.61 10.91 4.90
N ARG A 167 -1.48 10.96 3.88
CA ARG A 167 -2.42 9.88 3.56
C ARG A 167 -2.27 9.40 2.14
N PHE A 168 -2.39 8.09 1.97
CA PHE A 168 -2.43 7.44 0.67
C PHE A 168 -3.78 6.75 0.47
N ASN A 169 -4.26 6.69 -0.77
CA ASN A 169 -5.49 6.00 -1.14
C ASN A 169 -5.20 4.53 -1.48
N ASP A 170 -6.17 3.67 -1.20
CA ASP A 170 -6.06 2.22 -1.44
C ASP A 170 -5.69 1.92 -2.89
N GLY A 171 -4.73 1.01 -3.07
CA GLY A 171 -4.29 0.52 -4.37
C GLY A 171 -3.58 1.54 -5.27
N GLN A 172 -3.42 2.79 -4.84
CA GLN A 172 -2.77 3.81 -5.66
C GLN A 172 -1.23 3.71 -5.58
N LYS A 173 -0.57 4.34 -6.57
CA LYS A 173 0.89 4.46 -6.61
C LYS A 173 1.31 5.92 -6.45
N TYR A 174 2.29 6.14 -5.60
CA TYR A 174 2.80 7.47 -5.30
C TYR A 174 4.31 7.55 -5.45
N VAL A 175 4.79 8.71 -5.87
CA VAL A 175 6.19 9.11 -5.71
C VAL A 175 6.25 10.25 -4.71
N VAL A 176 7.00 10.04 -3.64
CA VAL A 176 7.30 11.07 -2.63
C VAL A 176 8.73 11.53 -2.85
N MET A 177 8.92 12.80 -3.16
CA MET A 177 10.22 13.36 -3.48
C MET A 177 10.62 14.45 -2.49
N ALA A 178 11.74 14.25 -1.81
CA ALA A 178 12.37 15.28 -1.02
C ALA A 178 13.02 16.31 -1.95
N THR A 179 12.68 17.59 -1.77
CA THR A 179 13.12 18.73 -2.60
C THR A 179 13.65 19.87 -1.75
N GLY A 180 14.25 20.86 -2.39
CA GLY A 180 14.75 22.04 -1.70
C GLY A 180 16.04 21.79 -0.90
N LEU A 181 16.32 22.65 0.06
CA LEU A 181 17.53 22.62 0.88
C LEU A 181 17.19 22.95 2.33
N VAL A 182 17.75 22.19 3.26
CA VAL A 182 17.62 22.45 4.69
C VAL A 182 18.25 23.81 5.03
N GLY A 183 17.50 24.65 5.74
CA GLY A 183 17.97 25.99 6.16
C GLY A 183 18.00 27.05 5.07
N ASN A 184 17.54 26.78 3.86
CA ASN A 184 17.43 27.74 2.78
C ASN A 184 16.02 28.34 2.73
N ALA A 185 15.89 29.68 2.88
CA ALA A 185 14.59 30.33 2.90
C ALA A 185 13.96 30.53 1.50
N ASP A 186 14.79 30.56 0.44
CA ASP A 186 14.32 30.78 -0.94
C ASP A 186 13.83 29.45 -1.57
N THR A 187 14.42 28.33 -1.16
CA THR A 187 14.07 26.98 -1.60
C THR A 187 14.08 26.04 -0.39
N PRO A 188 13.10 26.16 0.49
CA PRO A 188 13.07 25.37 1.72
C PRO A 188 12.95 23.87 1.41
N PHE A 189 13.49 23.06 2.32
CA PHE A 189 13.30 21.61 2.27
C PHE A 189 11.82 21.28 2.40
N ASP A 190 11.31 20.44 1.48
CA ASP A 190 9.91 20.07 1.41
C ASP A 190 9.73 18.68 0.79
N LEU A 191 8.56 18.07 1.00
CA LEU A 191 8.14 16.83 0.34
C LEU A 191 7.09 17.13 -0.72
N ALA A 192 7.37 16.73 -1.95
CA ALA A 192 6.40 16.71 -3.03
C ALA A 192 5.82 15.29 -3.17
N VAL A 193 4.51 15.17 -3.07
CA VAL A 193 3.78 13.90 -3.25
C VAL A 193 3.08 13.91 -4.61
N PHE A 194 3.40 12.95 -5.44
CA PHE A 194 2.82 12.78 -6.78
C PHE A 194 1.99 11.50 -6.82
N ASP A 195 0.72 11.62 -7.14
CA ASP A 195 -0.15 10.51 -7.49
C ASP A 195 0.20 10.03 -8.91
N MET A 196 0.54 8.76 -9.05
CA MET A 196 0.83 8.11 -10.33
C MET A 196 -0.35 7.26 -10.78
N ALA A 197 -1.52 7.88 -10.87
CA ALA A 197 -2.77 7.21 -11.26
C ALA A 197 -2.70 6.47 -12.61
N GLN A 198 -1.66 6.70 -13.41
CA GLN A 198 -1.48 6.05 -14.70
C GLN A 198 -0.12 5.33 -14.75
N THR A 199 -0.12 4.02 -14.61
CA THR A 199 1.07 3.17 -14.70
C THR A 199 1.19 2.39 -16.00
N ALA A 200 0.17 2.41 -16.87
CA ALA A 200 0.26 1.89 -18.23
C ALA A 200 0.76 2.98 -19.17
N ALA A 201 1.75 2.67 -20.02
CA ALA A 201 2.08 3.52 -21.15
C ALA A 201 0.81 3.68 -21.99
N ALA A 202 0.48 4.92 -22.37
CA ALA A 202 -0.56 5.13 -23.37
C ALA A 202 -0.13 4.36 -24.63
N ASP A 203 -1.00 3.51 -25.15
CA ASP A 203 -0.79 2.87 -26.45
C ASP A 203 -0.51 3.98 -27.45
N GLU A 204 0.71 4.05 -27.94
CA GLU A 204 1.04 4.91 -29.07
C GLU A 204 0.35 4.32 -30.28
N GLY A 205 -0.79 4.91 -30.66
CA GLY A 205 -1.54 4.58 -31.87
C GLY A 205 -0.80 4.95 -33.15
#